data_6316ba141e364d424e0ebdd1c4f96053
#
_entry.id   6316ba141e364d424e0ebdd1c4f96053
#
_cell.length_a   1.000
_cell.length_b   1.000
_cell.length_c   1.000
_cell.angle_alpha   90.00
_cell.angle_beta   90.00
_cell.angle_gamma   90.00
#
_symmetry.space_group_name_H-M   'P 1'
#
loop_
_entity.id
_entity.type
_entity.pdbx_description
1 polymer ?
#
loop_
_entity_poly.entity_id
_entity_poly.type
_entity_poly.pdbx_seq_one_letter_code
_entity_poly.pdbx_strand_id
1 'polypeptide(L)'
;MKSVPEIPCAGCSCDPSFSWTAGARTMESHSPSRGLAEILRACGAFEWVTFAYLAWLNLALTVFHGHIAHAGMYVVIHTWVCLGIVCMAWAAAHSNHRVLRFLRCWYPLPLYIGFFEELQGLVHMIFPGWFDRWLIEFDYGFAGVHPSVWLARFSSPAMNEFMQFSYMTYFLYLIILPAILYAQKDRLAYWTVMVSTAVAHYSVYVIAVLFPIESPHYSLAALTAESSSGGYFTATIDVIERFARVHGAAFPSAHVAGSMVALLAACRFRRWLFWVCLPFFASMCVATVYGRYHYVADVLAGIAVGAIGFAAGSWLMERKGALAEIGE
;
A
#
# COMPACT_ATOMS: atom_id res chain seq x y z
N MET A 1 -30.42 -31.17 -21.67
CA MET A 1 -30.68 -31.13 -20.23
C MET A 1 -29.91 -32.26 -19.58
N LYS A 2 -28.74 -31.96 -18.97
CA LYS A 2 -27.97 -32.87 -18.13
C LYS A 2 -27.88 -32.25 -16.76
N SER A 3 -28.39 -32.96 -15.78
CA SER A 3 -28.48 -32.60 -14.36
C SER A 3 -27.12 -32.49 -13.71
N VAL A 4 -26.90 -31.39 -12.97
CA VAL A 4 -25.77 -31.16 -12.10
C VAL A 4 -26.00 -31.92 -10.77
N PRO A 5 -25.03 -32.66 -10.21
CA PRO A 5 -25.20 -33.34 -8.94
C PRO A 5 -25.08 -32.32 -7.80
N GLU A 6 -26.03 -32.35 -6.86
CA GLU A 6 -26.01 -31.64 -5.60
C GLU A 6 -24.99 -32.28 -4.64
N ILE A 7 -24.14 -31.46 -4.03
CA ILE A 7 -23.24 -31.88 -2.94
C ILE A 7 -23.96 -31.61 -1.61
N PRO A 8 -24.14 -32.62 -0.73
CA PRO A 8 -24.85 -32.44 0.53
C PRO A 8 -23.96 -31.69 1.56
N CYS A 9 -24.50 -30.62 2.14
CA CYS A 9 -23.94 -29.97 3.33
C CYS A 9 -24.05 -30.90 4.54
N ALA A 10 -22.93 -31.37 5.08
CA ALA A 10 -22.86 -32.07 6.34
C ALA A 10 -23.11 -31.08 7.50
N GLY A 11 -24.06 -31.41 8.38
CA GLY A 11 -24.59 -30.56 9.40
C GLY A 11 -23.60 -30.23 10.54
N CYS A 12 -23.59 -29.00 10.94
CA CYS A 12 -23.11 -28.56 12.25
C CYS A 12 -24.23 -28.76 13.28
N SER A 13 -24.14 -29.81 14.10
CA SER A 13 -24.92 -29.97 15.30
C SER A 13 -24.34 -29.12 16.43
N CYS A 14 -25.06 -28.10 16.87
CA CYS A 14 -24.76 -27.39 18.12
C CYS A 14 -25.16 -28.30 19.32
N ASP A 15 -24.17 -28.75 20.10
CA ASP A 15 -24.39 -29.44 21.39
C ASP A 15 -24.49 -28.39 22.50
N PRO A 16 -25.60 -28.30 23.25
CA PRO A 16 -25.82 -27.30 24.28
C PRO A 16 -25.31 -27.69 25.67
N SER A 17 -24.52 -28.74 25.84
CA SER A 17 -24.11 -29.25 27.16
C SER A 17 -22.62 -29.02 27.49
N PHE A 18 -22.16 -27.77 27.50
CA PHE A 18 -20.83 -27.44 28.07
C PHE A 18 -21.02 -26.84 29.47
N SER A 19 -20.97 -27.72 30.48
CA SER A 19 -21.00 -27.31 31.90
C SER A 19 -19.65 -26.77 32.34
N TRP A 20 -19.66 -25.56 32.91
CA TRP A 20 -18.50 -24.97 33.57
C TRP A 20 -18.24 -25.67 34.93
N THR A 21 -17.33 -26.64 34.98
CA THR A 21 -16.71 -27.03 36.23
C THR A 21 -15.53 -26.11 36.52
N ALA A 22 -15.61 -25.38 37.63
CA ALA A 22 -14.51 -24.57 38.15
C ALA A 22 -13.37 -25.49 38.62
N GLY A 23 -12.49 -25.87 37.69
CA GLY A 23 -11.20 -26.49 38.01
C GLY A 23 -10.24 -25.42 38.50
N ALA A 24 -9.73 -25.56 39.72
CA ALA A 24 -8.64 -24.76 40.27
C ALA A 24 -7.47 -24.71 39.27
N ARG A 25 -7.21 -23.55 38.67
CA ARG A 25 -6.00 -23.33 37.85
C ARG A 25 -4.80 -23.32 38.79
N THR A 26 -4.03 -24.40 38.79
CA THR A 26 -2.66 -24.38 39.26
C THR A 26 -1.93 -23.26 38.49
N MET A 27 -1.27 -22.37 39.23
CA MET A 27 -0.37 -21.35 38.63
C MET A 27 0.76 -22.11 37.92
N GLU A 28 0.55 -22.44 36.64
CA GLU A 28 1.65 -22.87 35.77
C GLU A 28 2.60 -21.69 35.64
N SER A 29 3.85 -21.92 36.00
CA SER A 29 4.95 -20.99 35.81
C SER A 29 5.02 -20.61 34.33
N HIS A 30 4.58 -19.39 33.97
CA HIS A 30 4.70 -18.86 32.64
C HIS A 30 6.18 -18.70 32.30
N SER A 31 6.75 -19.60 31.53
CA SER A 31 8.07 -19.39 30.98
C SER A 31 8.00 -18.20 29.99
N PRO A 32 8.93 -17.23 30.08
CA PRO A 32 8.95 -16.05 29.18
C PRO A 32 8.91 -16.40 27.69
N SER A 33 9.42 -17.57 27.33
CA SER A 33 9.42 -18.10 25.95
C SER A 33 8.02 -18.44 25.42
N ARG A 34 7.07 -18.87 26.30
CA ARG A 34 5.68 -19.15 25.88
C ARG A 34 4.93 -17.85 25.57
N GLY A 35 5.09 -16.81 26.40
CA GLY A 35 4.46 -15.52 26.15
C GLY A 35 4.92 -14.84 24.85
N LEU A 36 6.21 -14.87 24.55
CA LEU A 36 6.74 -14.33 23.30
C LEU A 36 6.22 -15.10 22.07
N ALA A 37 6.18 -16.42 22.12
CA ALA A 37 5.64 -17.24 21.04
C ALA A 37 4.15 -16.96 20.76
N GLU A 38 3.34 -16.71 21.79
CA GLU A 38 1.94 -16.34 21.65
C GLU A 38 1.76 -14.96 21.01
N ILE A 39 2.58 -13.97 21.42
CA ILE A 39 2.59 -12.64 20.85
C ILE A 39 2.94 -12.71 19.35
N LEU A 40 4.00 -13.44 18.99
CA LEU A 40 4.43 -13.58 17.60
C LEU A 40 3.40 -14.31 16.73
N ARG A 41 2.67 -15.29 17.29
CA ARG A 41 1.58 -15.98 16.59
C ARG A 41 0.37 -15.08 16.34
N ALA A 42 0.17 -14.04 17.15
CA ALA A 42 -0.89 -13.06 16.92
C ALA A 42 -0.60 -12.16 15.70
N CYS A 43 0.67 -12.06 15.26
CA CYS A 43 1.06 -11.28 14.09
C CYS A 43 0.76 -12.05 12.79
N GLY A 44 0.04 -11.41 11.88
CA GLY A 44 -0.30 -11.92 10.56
C GLY A 44 0.79 -11.67 9.50
N ALA A 45 0.46 -11.91 8.22
CA ALA A 45 1.37 -11.65 7.11
C ALA A 45 1.67 -10.16 6.95
N PHE A 46 0.68 -9.31 7.18
CA PHE A 46 0.82 -7.86 7.09
C PHE A 46 1.88 -7.34 8.07
N GLU A 47 1.79 -7.75 9.35
CA GLU A 47 2.73 -7.34 10.38
C GLU A 47 4.15 -7.78 10.05
N TRP A 48 4.34 -8.99 9.56
CA TRP A 48 5.67 -9.49 9.18
C TRP A 48 6.27 -8.75 7.98
N VAL A 49 5.47 -8.42 6.97
CA VAL A 49 5.91 -7.60 5.83
C VAL A 49 6.32 -6.19 6.30
N THR A 50 5.54 -5.61 7.22
CA THR A 50 5.85 -4.29 7.80
C THR A 50 7.14 -4.34 8.65
N PHE A 51 7.33 -5.37 9.46
CA PHE A 51 8.56 -5.53 10.24
C PHE A 51 9.80 -5.74 9.36
N ALA A 52 9.67 -6.48 8.25
CA ALA A 52 10.75 -6.63 7.29
C ALA A 52 11.14 -5.29 6.64
N TYR A 53 10.15 -4.48 6.25
CA TYR A 53 10.38 -3.13 5.75
C TYR A 53 11.09 -2.23 6.78
N LEU A 54 10.58 -2.17 8.01
CA LEU A 54 11.16 -1.36 9.08
C LEU A 54 12.56 -1.86 9.49
N ALA A 55 12.81 -3.17 9.47
CA ALA A 55 14.14 -3.72 9.72
C ALA A 55 15.15 -3.26 8.67
N TRP A 56 14.76 -3.31 7.38
CA TRP A 56 15.59 -2.80 6.27
C TRP A 56 15.85 -1.30 6.44
N LEU A 57 14.80 -0.53 6.72
CA LEU A 57 14.90 0.93 6.85
C LEU A 57 15.79 1.33 8.04
N ASN A 58 15.62 0.67 9.20
CA ASN A 58 16.46 0.92 10.37
C ASN A 58 17.91 0.51 10.16
N LEU A 59 18.16 -0.58 9.41
CA LEU A 59 19.51 -0.96 9.02
C LEU A 59 20.16 0.13 8.15
N ALA A 60 19.43 0.62 7.13
CA ALA A 60 19.88 1.70 6.27
C ALA A 60 20.13 2.99 7.07
N LEU A 61 19.21 3.40 7.96
CA LEU A 61 19.38 4.54 8.86
C LEU A 61 20.63 4.41 9.76
N THR A 62 20.93 3.20 10.22
CA THR A 62 22.12 2.95 11.06
C THR A 62 23.38 3.06 10.23
N VAL A 63 23.42 2.52 9.01
CA VAL A 63 24.58 2.56 8.13
C VAL A 63 24.85 3.98 7.61
N PHE A 64 23.81 4.71 7.23
CA PHE A 64 23.89 6.04 6.61
C PHE A 64 23.49 7.18 7.56
N HIS A 65 23.58 6.97 8.87
CA HIS A 65 23.14 7.94 9.90
C HIS A 65 23.74 9.34 9.73
N GLY A 66 24.93 9.45 9.18
CA GLY A 66 25.61 10.74 8.94
C GLY A 66 24.97 11.58 7.83
N HIS A 67 24.13 11.02 6.99
CA HIS A 67 23.46 11.72 5.89
C HIS A 67 22.07 12.22 6.29
N ILE A 68 21.52 11.78 7.41
CA ILE A 68 20.14 12.07 7.83
C ILE A 68 20.13 12.86 9.13
N ALA A 69 19.51 14.04 9.08
CA ALA A 69 19.25 14.80 10.30
C ALA A 69 18.33 13.98 11.23
N HIS A 70 18.75 13.85 12.49
CA HIS A 70 17.96 13.14 13.52
C HIS A 70 17.67 11.67 13.21
N ALA A 71 18.58 10.92 12.57
CA ALA A 71 18.42 9.49 12.25
C ALA A 71 17.95 8.66 13.46
N GLY A 72 18.45 8.93 14.67
CA GLY A 72 18.02 8.28 15.89
C GLY A 72 16.54 8.49 16.25
N MET A 73 15.95 9.62 15.86
CA MET A 73 14.53 9.89 16.08
C MET A 73 13.66 8.94 15.24
N TYR A 74 14.03 8.70 13.98
CA TYR A 74 13.33 7.73 13.12
C TYR A 74 13.37 6.32 13.71
N VAL A 75 14.53 5.87 14.19
CA VAL A 75 14.67 4.55 14.84
C VAL A 75 13.78 4.44 16.07
N VAL A 76 13.66 5.50 16.88
CA VAL A 76 12.77 5.54 18.05
C VAL A 76 11.31 5.47 17.59
N ILE A 77 10.91 6.24 16.59
CA ILE A 77 9.54 6.21 16.02
C ILE A 77 9.21 4.81 15.51
N HIS A 78 10.10 4.20 14.70
CA HIS A 78 9.90 2.84 14.19
C HIS A 78 9.76 1.80 15.30
N THR A 79 10.53 1.95 16.39
CA THR A 79 10.41 1.07 17.56
C THR A 79 9.02 1.20 18.19
N TRP A 80 8.50 2.41 18.38
CA TRP A 80 7.15 2.63 18.89
C TRP A 80 6.07 2.13 17.94
N VAL A 81 6.25 2.28 16.63
CA VAL A 81 5.35 1.70 15.62
C VAL A 81 5.32 0.18 15.73
N CYS A 82 6.49 -0.47 15.80
CA CYS A 82 6.56 -1.92 15.98
C CYS A 82 5.86 -2.38 17.27
N LEU A 83 6.11 -1.71 18.40
CA LEU A 83 5.45 -2.00 19.66
C LEU A 83 3.93 -1.80 19.57
N GLY A 84 3.48 -0.71 18.97
CA GLY A 84 2.05 -0.45 18.74
C GLY A 84 1.38 -1.52 17.88
N ILE A 85 2.03 -1.96 16.81
CA ILE A 85 1.56 -3.04 15.94
C ILE A 85 1.43 -4.36 16.72
N VAL A 86 2.46 -4.73 17.49
CA VAL A 86 2.46 -5.94 18.31
C VAL A 86 1.35 -5.89 19.37
N CYS A 87 1.23 -4.78 20.10
CA CYS A 87 0.18 -4.58 21.08
C CYS A 87 -1.22 -4.66 20.45
N MET A 88 -1.43 -4.04 19.29
CA MET A 88 -2.70 -4.09 18.56
C MET A 88 -3.03 -5.51 18.10
N ALA A 89 -2.06 -6.23 17.53
CA ALA A 89 -2.22 -7.60 17.07
C ALA A 89 -2.60 -8.53 18.25
N TRP A 90 -1.86 -8.41 19.35
CA TRP A 90 -2.10 -9.19 20.55
C TRP A 90 -3.46 -8.88 21.18
N ALA A 91 -3.78 -7.60 21.38
CA ALA A 91 -5.06 -7.17 21.98
C ALA A 91 -6.25 -7.63 21.14
N ALA A 92 -6.17 -7.54 19.81
CA ALA A 92 -7.24 -7.97 18.92
C ALA A 92 -7.39 -9.49 18.86
N ALA A 93 -6.31 -10.26 19.08
CA ALA A 93 -6.34 -11.72 19.15
C ALA A 93 -7.00 -12.23 20.46
N HIS A 94 -6.80 -11.49 21.58
CA HIS A 94 -7.29 -11.89 22.91
C HIS A 94 -8.58 -11.17 23.34
N SER A 95 -9.15 -10.33 22.47
CA SER A 95 -10.35 -9.56 22.77
C SER A 95 -11.44 -9.77 21.72
N ASN A 96 -12.67 -9.96 22.20
CA ASN A 96 -13.85 -9.96 21.35
C ASN A 96 -14.40 -8.55 21.06
N HIS A 97 -13.67 -7.50 21.48
CA HIS A 97 -14.13 -6.12 21.33
C HIS A 97 -14.16 -5.70 19.85
N ARG A 98 -15.32 -5.28 19.36
CA ARG A 98 -15.54 -4.97 17.94
C ARG A 98 -14.64 -3.84 17.43
N VAL A 99 -14.40 -2.82 18.27
CA VAL A 99 -13.56 -1.66 17.91
C VAL A 99 -12.10 -2.09 17.72
N LEU A 100 -11.54 -2.94 18.60
CA LEU A 100 -10.15 -3.42 18.44
C LEU A 100 -9.98 -4.21 17.14
N ARG A 101 -10.95 -5.07 16.81
CA ARG A 101 -10.92 -5.82 15.54
C ARG A 101 -11.06 -4.92 14.32
N PHE A 102 -11.89 -3.88 14.41
CA PHE A 102 -11.99 -2.86 13.37
C PHE A 102 -10.68 -2.11 13.22
N LEU A 103 -10.12 -1.57 14.29
CA LEU A 103 -8.84 -0.85 14.27
C LEU A 103 -7.72 -1.71 13.69
N ARG A 104 -7.64 -3.00 14.08
CA ARG A 104 -6.67 -3.92 13.51
C ARG A 104 -6.80 -4.09 12.00
N CYS A 105 -8.00 -4.10 11.48
CA CYS A 105 -8.19 -4.20 10.04
C CYS A 105 -7.77 -2.92 9.32
N TRP A 106 -8.01 -1.74 9.89
CA TRP A 106 -7.87 -0.46 9.18
C TRP A 106 -6.59 0.32 9.48
N TYR A 107 -5.81 -0.05 10.52
CA TYR A 107 -4.54 0.61 10.79
C TYR A 107 -3.48 0.49 9.67
N PRO A 108 -3.52 -0.47 8.74
CA PRO A 108 -2.60 -0.47 7.60
C PRO A 108 -2.66 0.79 6.74
N LEU A 109 -3.85 1.40 6.56
CA LEU A 109 -4.00 2.58 5.71
C LEU A 109 -3.20 3.80 6.22
N PRO A 110 -3.34 4.24 7.50
CA PRO A 110 -2.50 5.31 8.02
C PRO A 110 -1.00 4.96 8.03
N LEU A 111 -0.61 3.68 8.12
CA LEU A 111 0.80 3.30 8.00
C LEU A 111 1.35 3.51 6.59
N TYR A 112 0.58 3.20 5.54
CA TYR A 112 1.02 3.49 4.16
C TYR A 112 1.28 4.99 3.98
N ILE A 113 0.36 5.84 4.46
CA ILE A 113 0.51 7.29 4.35
C ILE A 113 1.70 7.76 5.19
N GLY A 114 1.81 7.33 6.44
CA GLY A 114 2.88 7.75 7.34
C GLY A 114 4.27 7.40 6.83
N PHE A 115 4.46 6.19 6.32
CA PHE A 115 5.74 5.78 5.74
C PHE A 115 6.03 6.45 4.40
N PHE A 116 5.01 6.85 3.64
CA PHE A 116 5.21 7.67 2.45
C PHE A 116 5.70 9.07 2.82
N GLU A 117 5.04 9.73 3.77
CA GLU A 117 5.44 11.07 4.25
C GLU A 117 6.85 11.07 4.85
N GLU A 118 7.25 9.99 5.49
CA GLU A 118 8.59 9.82 6.06
C GLU A 118 9.69 9.90 5.00
N LEU A 119 9.42 9.48 3.76
CA LEU A 119 10.38 9.55 2.65
C LEU A 119 10.89 10.97 2.40
N GLN A 120 10.12 12.01 2.74
CA GLN A 120 10.56 13.40 2.64
C GLN A 120 11.92 13.64 3.32
N GLY A 121 12.17 12.96 4.43
CA GLY A 121 13.45 13.07 5.16
C GLY A 121 14.47 12.00 4.78
N LEU A 122 14.09 10.97 4.01
CA LEU A 122 14.92 9.77 3.81
C LEU A 122 15.38 9.56 2.36
N VAL A 123 14.79 10.24 1.41
CA VAL A 123 15.04 10.06 -0.03
C VAL A 123 16.54 10.13 -0.37
N HIS A 124 17.28 11.07 0.22
CA HIS A 124 18.72 11.23 0.00
C HIS A 124 19.60 10.49 1.01
N MET A 125 19.05 9.53 1.73
CA MET A 125 19.80 8.79 2.75
C MET A 125 21.02 8.05 2.16
N ILE A 126 20.85 7.44 0.98
CA ILE A 126 21.89 6.63 0.35
C ILE A 126 22.59 7.42 -0.78
N PHE A 127 21.83 8.07 -1.63
CA PHE A 127 22.33 8.83 -2.76
C PHE A 127 21.94 10.31 -2.65
N PRO A 128 22.91 11.25 -2.67
CA PRO A 128 22.62 12.68 -2.51
C PRO A 128 22.13 13.37 -3.79
N GLY A 129 22.18 12.70 -4.93
CA GLY A 129 21.83 13.26 -6.24
C GLY A 129 20.53 12.71 -6.79
N TRP A 130 20.08 13.32 -7.90
CA TRP A 130 18.85 12.94 -8.62
C TRP A 130 19.17 12.07 -9.83
N PHE A 131 18.31 11.10 -10.10
CA PHE A 131 18.43 10.21 -11.26
C PHE A 131 17.45 10.55 -12.40
N ASP A 132 16.78 11.69 -12.36
CA ASP A 132 15.78 12.14 -13.33
C ASP A 132 16.25 12.07 -14.78
N ARG A 133 17.55 12.35 -15.03
CA ARG A 133 18.13 12.30 -16.37
C ARG A 133 17.84 10.98 -17.09
N TRP A 134 17.91 9.85 -16.37
CA TRP A 134 17.70 8.53 -16.96
C TRP A 134 16.25 8.34 -17.40
N LEU A 135 15.29 8.86 -16.62
CA LEU A 135 13.87 8.77 -16.93
C LEU A 135 13.50 9.75 -18.05
N ILE A 136 14.09 10.93 -18.06
CA ILE A 136 13.92 11.92 -19.13
C ILE A 136 14.40 11.34 -20.47
N GLU A 137 15.59 10.71 -20.49
CA GLU A 137 16.15 10.07 -21.68
C GLU A 137 15.31 8.86 -22.13
N PHE A 138 14.82 8.05 -21.18
CA PHE A 138 13.92 6.93 -21.45
C PHE A 138 12.61 7.41 -22.09
N ASP A 139 11.93 8.35 -21.46
CA ASP A 139 10.63 8.86 -21.93
C ASP A 139 10.77 9.51 -23.31
N TYR A 140 11.83 10.28 -23.53
CA TYR A 140 12.11 10.89 -24.83
C TYR A 140 12.43 9.84 -25.90
N GLY A 141 13.24 8.86 -25.58
CA GLY A 141 13.59 7.76 -26.49
C GLY A 141 12.39 6.90 -26.88
N PHE A 142 11.44 6.72 -25.93
CA PHE A 142 10.23 5.95 -26.14
C PHE A 142 9.18 6.70 -26.97
N ALA A 143 8.96 8.00 -26.71
CA ALA A 143 7.86 8.77 -27.30
C ALA A 143 8.33 9.78 -28.38
N GLY A 144 9.63 10.03 -28.54
CA GLY A 144 10.17 11.07 -29.41
C GLY A 144 9.90 12.50 -28.93
N VAL A 145 9.25 12.65 -27.78
CA VAL A 145 8.94 13.91 -27.11
C VAL A 145 8.97 13.67 -25.58
N HIS A 146 8.96 14.75 -24.79
CA HIS A 146 8.69 14.62 -23.34
C HIS A 146 7.18 14.48 -23.12
N PRO A 147 6.65 13.32 -22.71
CA PRO A 147 5.20 13.07 -22.67
C PRO A 147 4.43 14.06 -21.81
N SER A 148 4.94 14.42 -20.64
CA SER A 148 4.31 15.40 -19.76
C SER A 148 4.23 16.81 -20.37
N VAL A 149 5.27 17.24 -21.11
CA VAL A 149 5.32 18.51 -21.85
C VAL A 149 4.36 18.48 -23.04
N TRP A 150 4.31 17.35 -23.75
CA TRP A 150 3.41 17.16 -24.87
C TRP A 150 1.94 17.20 -24.44
N LEU A 151 1.60 16.51 -23.34
CA LEU A 151 0.24 16.49 -22.76
C LEU A 151 -0.19 17.87 -22.24
N ALA A 152 0.73 18.70 -21.74
CA ALA A 152 0.43 20.05 -21.27
C ALA A 152 -0.16 20.95 -22.38
N ARG A 153 0.06 20.64 -23.67
CA ARG A 153 -0.54 21.36 -24.81
C ARG A 153 -2.06 21.24 -24.87
N PHE A 154 -2.63 20.21 -24.26
CA PHE A 154 -4.08 19.98 -24.17
C PHE A 154 -4.69 20.58 -22.91
N SER A 155 -3.90 21.38 -22.16
CA SER A 155 -4.38 21.97 -20.91
C SER A 155 -5.57 22.92 -21.16
N SER A 156 -6.63 22.68 -20.41
CA SER A 156 -7.81 23.54 -20.33
C SER A 156 -8.45 23.32 -18.95
N PRO A 157 -9.28 24.26 -18.45
CA PRO A 157 -9.96 24.08 -17.16
C PRO A 157 -10.72 22.75 -17.05
N ALA A 158 -11.43 22.35 -18.10
CA ALA A 158 -12.18 21.10 -18.12
C ALA A 158 -11.27 19.86 -18.13
N MET A 159 -10.17 19.89 -18.91
CA MET A 159 -9.21 18.80 -18.94
C MET A 159 -8.47 18.69 -17.61
N ASN A 160 -8.09 19.81 -16.99
CA ASN A 160 -7.46 19.81 -15.67
C ASN A 160 -8.36 19.16 -14.64
N GLU A 161 -9.65 19.55 -14.58
CA GLU A 161 -10.63 18.94 -13.66
C GLU A 161 -10.78 17.44 -13.88
N PHE A 162 -10.89 17.00 -15.14
CA PHE A 162 -11.01 15.58 -15.45
C PHE A 162 -9.75 14.80 -15.05
N MET A 163 -8.56 15.34 -15.30
CA MET A 163 -7.31 14.67 -14.94
C MET A 163 -7.09 14.65 -13.43
N GLN A 164 -7.39 15.76 -12.72
CA GLN A 164 -7.29 15.78 -11.26
C GLN A 164 -8.33 14.86 -10.60
N PHE A 165 -9.55 14.79 -11.12
CA PHE A 165 -10.52 13.76 -10.70
C PHE A 165 -9.97 12.34 -10.93
N SER A 166 -9.41 12.07 -12.11
CA SER A 166 -8.83 10.77 -12.43
C SER A 166 -7.69 10.40 -11.47
N TYR A 167 -6.82 11.35 -11.15
CA TYR A 167 -5.75 11.17 -10.17
C TYR A 167 -6.29 10.85 -8.77
N MET A 168 -7.33 11.55 -8.32
CA MET A 168 -7.97 11.31 -7.03
C MET A 168 -8.59 9.91 -6.90
N THR A 169 -8.91 9.22 -8.00
CA THR A 169 -9.45 7.86 -7.95
C THR A 169 -8.51 6.87 -7.25
N TYR A 170 -7.21 7.16 -7.15
CA TYR A 170 -6.27 6.39 -6.34
C TYR A 170 -6.75 6.17 -4.90
N PHE A 171 -7.20 7.22 -4.23
CA PHE A 171 -7.69 7.12 -2.85
C PHE A 171 -8.92 6.21 -2.74
N LEU A 172 -9.75 6.17 -3.78
CA LEU A 172 -10.90 5.28 -3.83
C LEU A 172 -10.46 3.80 -3.93
N TYR A 173 -9.40 3.50 -4.67
CA TYR A 173 -8.86 2.13 -4.77
C TYR A 173 -8.38 1.60 -3.43
N LEU A 174 -7.70 2.42 -2.64
CA LEU A 174 -7.20 2.03 -1.32
C LEU A 174 -8.31 1.75 -0.30
N ILE A 175 -9.51 2.33 -0.49
CA ILE A 175 -10.59 2.28 0.49
C ILE A 175 -11.74 1.39 0.02
N ILE A 176 -12.25 1.57 -1.20
CA ILE A 176 -13.52 0.96 -1.64
C ILE A 176 -13.42 -0.56 -1.70
N LEU A 177 -12.40 -1.10 -2.36
CA LEU A 177 -12.28 -2.55 -2.49
C LEU A 177 -12.09 -3.24 -1.12
N PRO A 178 -11.13 -2.79 -0.25
CA PRO A 178 -11.04 -3.34 1.09
C PRO A 178 -12.33 -3.19 1.89
N ALA A 179 -13.04 -2.05 1.78
CA ALA A 179 -14.31 -1.84 2.47
C ALA A 179 -15.41 -2.82 2.04
N ILE A 180 -15.53 -3.08 0.74
CA ILE A 180 -16.47 -4.08 0.19
C ILE A 180 -16.15 -5.46 0.74
N LEU A 181 -14.87 -5.88 0.70
CA LEU A 181 -14.42 -7.19 1.17
C LEU A 181 -14.62 -7.33 2.69
N TYR A 182 -14.31 -6.28 3.44
CA TYR A 182 -14.54 -6.22 4.89
C TYR A 182 -16.02 -6.35 5.24
N ALA A 183 -16.90 -5.60 4.57
CA ALA A 183 -18.34 -5.64 4.78
C ALA A 183 -18.94 -7.01 4.44
N GLN A 184 -18.41 -7.69 3.42
CA GLN A 184 -18.79 -9.04 3.02
C GLN A 184 -18.17 -10.13 3.92
N LYS A 185 -17.36 -9.76 4.92
CA LYS A 185 -16.62 -10.67 5.81
C LYS A 185 -15.69 -11.65 5.08
N ASP A 186 -15.27 -11.33 3.87
CA ASP A 186 -14.31 -12.12 3.08
C ASP A 186 -12.88 -11.81 3.58
N ARG A 187 -12.52 -12.45 4.69
CA ARG A 187 -11.26 -12.17 5.41
C ARG A 187 -10.04 -12.50 4.57
N LEU A 188 -10.07 -13.59 3.82
CA LEU A 188 -8.93 -13.99 3.01
C LEU A 188 -8.68 -12.97 1.89
N ALA A 189 -9.73 -12.60 1.14
CA ALA A 189 -9.62 -11.59 0.10
C ALA A 189 -9.19 -10.23 0.66
N TYR A 190 -9.77 -9.80 1.79
CA TYR A 190 -9.41 -8.57 2.48
C TYR A 190 -7.91 -8.51 2.82
N TRP A 191 -7.40 -9.51 3.54
CA TRP A 191 -5.99 -9.53 3.94
C TRP A 191 -5.05 -9.76 2.75
N THR A 192 -5.50 -10.46 1.70
CA THR A 192 -4.73 -10.56 0.45
C THR A 192 -4.53 -9.17 -0.17
N VAL A 193 -5.57 -8.35 -0.22
CA VAL A 193 -5.44 -6.95 -0.71
C VAL A 193 -4.49 -6.15 0.17
N MET A 194 -4.69 -6.17 1.50
CA MET A 194 -3.88 -5.37 2.42
C MET A 194 -2.39 -5.77 2.40
N VAL A 195 -2.09 -7.08 2.41
CA VAL A 195 -0.72 -7.59 2.34
C VAL A 195 -0.08 -7.27 0.98
N SER A 196 -0.82 -7.45 -0.12
CA SER A 196 -0.32 -7.13 -1.47
C SER A 196 -0.02 -5.64 -1.61
N THR A 197 -0.89 -4.77 -1.06
CA THR A 197 -0.67 -3.32 -1.05
C THR A 197 0.56 -2.97 -0.21
N ALA A 198 0.75 -3.61 0.96
CA ALA A 198 1.95 -3.42 1.77
C ALA A 198 3.22 -3.79 0.99
N VAL A 199 3.24 -4.97 0.36
CA VAL A 199 4.40 -5.42 -0.44
C VAL A 199 4.69 -4.41 -1.57
N ALA A 200 3.65 -3.97 -2.30
CA ALA A 200 3.82 -3.01 -3.39
C ALA A 200 4.33 -1.65 -2.90
N HIS A 201 3.67 -1.04 -1.89
CA HIS A 201 4.06 0.28 -1.38
C HIS A 201 5.44 0.27 -0.73
N TYR A 202 5.74 -0.72 0.12
CA TYR A 202 7.05 -0.78 0.77
C TYR A 202 8.18 -1.05 -0.23
N SER A 203 7.91 -1.81 -1.30
CA SER A 203 8.86 -1.93 -2.42
C SER A 203 9.09 -0.61 -3.12
N VAL A 204 8.03 0.16 -3.40
CA VAL A 204 8.15 1.52 -3.95
C VAL A 204 8.98 2.41 -3.03
N TYR A 205 8.73 2.41 -1.72
CA TYR A 205 9.46 3.25 -0.76
C TYR A 205 10.94 2.88 -0.67
N VAL A 206 11.26 1.59 -0.67
CA VAL A 206 12.65 1.12 -0.75
C VAL A 206 13.33 1.59 -2.03
N ILE A 207 12.66 1.46 -3.18
CA ILE A 207 13.20 1.89 -4.47
C ILE A 207 13.38 3.42 -4.50
N ALA A 208 12.46 4.19 -3.95
CA ALA A 208 12.57 5.66 -3.89
C ALA A 208 13.82 6.13 -3.11
N VAL A 209 14.17 5.44 -2.02
CA VAL A 209 15.41 5.71 -1.27
C VAL A 209 16.66 5.27 -2.03
N LEU A 210 16.56 4.19 -2.81
CA LEU A 210 17.67 3.68 -3.64
C LEU A 210 17.84 4.44 -4.94
N PHE A 211 16.79 5.09 -5.43
CA PHE A 211 16.76 5.76 -6.73
C PHE A 211 15.93 7.06 -6.67
N PRO A 212 16.47 8.12 -6.04
CA PRO A 212 15.77 9.40 -5.86
C PRO A 212 15.43 10.08 -7.20
N ILE A 213 14.14 10.38 -7.41
CA ILE A 213 13.60 11.04 -8.61
C ILE A 213 12.69 12.20 -8.20
N GLU A 214 12.96 13.41 -8.72
CA GLU A 214 12.20 14.63 -8.41
C GLU A 214 10.78 14.63 -8.98
N SER A 215 10.61 14.27 -10.17
CA SER A 215 9.42 14.32 -11.05
C SER A 215 9.52 15.40 -12.15
N PRO A 216 8.76 15.24 -13.26
CA PRO A 216 8.72 16.23 -14.35
C PRO A 216 8.26 17.63 -13.90
N HIS A 217 7.54 17.73 -12.79
CA HIS A 217 7.13 19.03 -12.26
C HIS A 217 8.31 19.94 -11.92
N TYR A 218 9.40 19.38 -11.42
CA TYR A 218 10.62 20.12 -11.07
C TYR A 218 11.65 20.08 -12.20
N SER A 219 12.00 18.90 -12.67
CA SER A 219 13.09 18.70 -13.65
C SER A 219 12.80 19.25 -15.06
N LEU A 220 11.52 19.34 -15.47
CA LEU A 220 11.07 19.87 -16.75
C LEU A 220 10.28 21.18 -16.60
N ALA A 221 10.34 21.85 -15.46
CA ALA A 221 9.60 23.08 -15.18
C ALA A 221 9.83 24.18 -16.23
N ALA A 222 11.07 24.34 -16.68
CA ALA A 222 11.44 25.35 -17.69
C ALA A 222 10.79 25.11 -19.07
N LEU A 223 10.31 23.90 -19.37
CA LEU A 223 9.70 23.52 -20.64
C LEU A 223 8.17 23.62 -20.64
N THR A 224 7.57 23.94 -19.50
CA THR A 224 6.12 23.98 -19.33
C THR A 224 5.67 25.33 -18.81
N ALA A 225 4.62 25.90 -19.42
CA ALA A 225 3.93 27.03 -18.84
C ALA A 225 3.24 26.59 -17.53
N GLU A 226 3.00 27.56 -16.63
CA GLU A 226 2.18 27.30 -15.45
C GLU A 226 0.81 26.75 -15.89
N SER A 227 0.32 25.77 -15.11
CA SER A 227 -0.96 25.13 -15.39
C SER A 227 -2.08 26.16 -15.33
N SER A 228 -3.00 26.12 -16.31
CA SER A 228 -4.21 26.93 -16.27
C SER A 228 -5.05 26.62 -15.02
N SER A 229 -5.77 27.62 -14.54
CA SER A 229 -6.72 27.47 -13.43
C SER A 229 -7.67 26.30 -13.66
N GLY A 230 -7.94 25.53 -12.61
CA GLY A 230 -8.95 24.47 -12.58
C GLY A 230 -10.10 24.84 -11.64
N GLY A 231 -11.04 23.92 -11.47
CA GLY A 231 -12.16 24.06 -10.54
C GLY A 231 -11.93 23.31 -9.22
N TYR A 232 -12.92 22.52 -8.81
CA TYR A 232 -12.96 21.85 -7.51
C TYR A 232 -11.88 20.79 -7.30
N PHE A 233 -11.69 19.89 -8.26
CA PHE A 233 -10.70 18.81 -8.13
C PHE A 233 -9.27 19.35 -8.17
N THR A 234 -9.01 20.34 -9.04
CA THR A 234 -7.71 21.01 -9.09
C THR A 234 -7.40 21.68 -7.76
N ALA A 235 -8.33 22.48 -7.22
CA ALA A 235 -8.13 23.12 -5.92
C ALA A 235 -7.95 22.10 -4.77
N THR A 236 -8.64 20.97 -4.82
CA THR A 236 -8.52 19.91 -3.81
C THR A 236 -7.13 19.26 -3.87
N ILE A 237 -6.63 18.95 -5.07
CA ILE A 237 -5.29 18.38 -5.24
C ILE A 237 -4.22 19.39 -4.83
N ASP A 238 -4.37 20.65 -5.19
CA ASP A 238 -3.42 21.71 -4.76
C ASP A 238 -3.31 21.79 -3.23
N VAL A 239 -4.43 21.60 -2.51
CA VAL A 239 -4.41 21.56 -1.05
C VAL A 239 -3.70 20.30 -0.55
N ILE A 240 -4.03 19.12 -1.10
CA ILE A 240 -3.37 17.85 -0.73
C ILE A 240 -1.87 17.94 -0.96
N GLU A 241 -1.44 18.44 -2.11
CA GLU A 241 -0.02 18.56 -2.45
C GLU A 241 0.77 19.51 -1.57
N ARG A 242 0.13 20.58 -1.08
CA ARG A 242 0.78 21.51 -0.11
C ARG A 242 1.16 20.81 1.19
N PHE A 243 0.42 19.78 1.60
CA PHE A 243 0.63 19.09 2.87
C PHE A 243 1.26 17.72 2.75
N ALA A 244 1.14 17.05 1.59
CA ALA A 244 1.48 15.65 1.41
C ALA A 244 2.36 15.38 0.17
N ARG A 245 2.98 16.40 -0.42
CA ARG A 245 3.91 16.18 -1.53
C ARG A 245 5.28 15.79 -1.00
N VAL A 246 5.66 14.55 -1.23
CA VAL A 246 7.01 14.06 -0.98
C VAL A 246 7.89 14.38 -2.19
N HIS A 247 8.92 15.21 -1.99
CA HIS A 247 9.90 15.53 -3.02
C HIS A 247 10.94 14.41 -3.10
N GLY A 248 11.08 13.80 -4.28
CA GLY A 248 12.10 12.77 -4.52
C GLY A 248 11.61 11.33 -4.52
N ALA A 249 10.32 11.09 -4.32
CA ALA A 249 9.73 9.76 -4.31
C ALA A 249 8.85 9.51 -5.55
N ALA A 250 9.24 10.04 -6.72
CA ALA A 250 8.45 9.88 -7.94
C ALA A 250 8.57 8.47 -8.55
N PHE A 251 9.69 7.79 -8.40
CA PHE A 251 9.92 6.47 -9.01
C PHE A 251 10.01 5.34 -7.98
N PRO A 252 9.33 4.22 -8.22
CA PRO A 252 8.19 3.99 -9.13
C PRO A 252 6.93 4.69 -8.61
N SER A 253 5.90 4.86 -9.46
CA SER A 253 4.66 5.49 -9.02
C SER A 253 3.92 4.65 -7.98
N ALA A 254 3.85 5.12 -6.72
CA ALA A 254 3.08 4.49 -5.65
C ALA A 254 1.56 4.48 -5.97
N HIS A 255 1.06 5.55 -6.60
CA HIS A 255 -0.33 5.65 -7.03
C HIS A 255 -0.70 4.55 -8.01
N VAL A 256 0.14 4.33 -9.01
CA VAL A 256 -0.07 3.28 -10.02
C VAL A 256 0.10 1.89 -9.40
N ALA A 257 1.11 1.68 -8.55
CA ALA A 257 1.37 0.39 -7.93
C ALA A 257 0.21 -0.05 -7.02
N GLY A 258 -0.28 0.83 -6.14
CA GLY A 258 -1.41 0.53 -5.25
C GLY A 258 -2.72 0.30 -6.03
N SER A 259 -2.99 1.12 -7.04
CA SER A 259 -4.17 0.94 -7.90
C SER A 259 -4.11 -0.33 -8.75
N MET A 260 -2.92 -0.75 -9.19
CA MET A 260 -2.72 -2.02 -9.91
C MET A 260 -3.00 -3.22 -9.01
N VAL A 261 -2.55 -3.18 -7.74
CA VAL A 261 -2.92 -4.21 -6.76
C VAL A 261 -4.44 -4.30 -6.61
N ALA A 262 -5.13 -3.16 -6.44
CA ALA A 262 -6.57 -3.13 -6.30
C ALA A 262 -7.29 -3.63 -7.56
N LEU A 263 -6.80 -3.27 -8.75
CA LEU A 263 -7.36 -3.73 -10.03
C LEU A 263 -7.23 -5.26 -10.18
N LEU A 264 -6.05 -5.83 -9.90
CA LEU A 264 -5.83 -7.28 -9.97
C LEU A 264 -6.64 -8.03 -8.91
N ALA A 265 -6.75 -7.48 -7.71
CA ALA A 265 -7.58 -8.03 -6.65
C ALA A 265 -9.07 -7.98 -7.03
N ALA A 266 -9.54 -6.89 -7.65
CA ALA A 266 -10.89 -6.80 -8.19
C ALA A 266 -11.11 -7.85 -9.28
N CYS A 267 -10.17 -8.06 -10.19
CA CYS A 267 -10.23 -9.10 -11.21
C CYS A 267 -10.39 -10.50 -10.59
N ARG A 268 -9.67 -10.79 -9.51
CA ARG A 268 -9.68 -12.08 -8.83
C ARG A 268 -10.94 -12.28 -7.97
N PHE A 269 -11.31 -11.30 -7.16
CA PHE A 269 -12.33 -11.47 -6.13
C PHE A 269 -13.70 -10.86 -6.48
N ARG A 270 -13.73 -9.84 -7.33
CA ARG A 270 -14.95 -9.06 -7.65
C ARG A 270 -14.92 -8.58 -9.09
N ARG A 271 -15.09 -9.51 -10.03
CA ARG A 271 -14.90 -9.29 -11.48
C ARG A 271 -15.71 -8.12 -12.06
N TRP A 272 -16.90 -7.84 -11.54
CA TRP A 272 -17.67 -6.68 -11.97
C TRP A 272 -16.95 -5.37 -11.62
N LEU A 273 -16.32 -5.31 -10.45
CA LEU A 273 -15.58 -4.12 -10.00
C LEU A 273 -14.31 -3.90 -10.84
N PHE A 274 -13.68 -4.97 -11.33
CA PHE A 274 -12.57 -4.86 -12.27
C PHE A 274 -12.94 -4.03 -13.50
N TRP A 275 -14.10 -4.35 -14.14
CA TRP A 275 -14.54 -3.64 -15.33
C TRP A 275 -14.94 -2.18 -15.06
N VAL A 276 -15.46 -1.90 -13.88
CA VAL A 276 -15.74 -0.52 -13.44
C VAL A 276 -14.44 0.25 -13.19
N CYS A 277 -13.46 -0.37 -12.52
CA CYS A 277 -12.20 0.28 -12.13
C CYS A 277 -11.24 0.46 -13.32
N LEU A 278 -11.24 -0.43 -14.30
CA LEU A 278 -10.29 -0.43 -15.40
C LEU A 278 -10.19 0.92 -16.16
N PRO A 279 -11.28 1.57 -16.59
CA PRO A 279 -11.20 2.86 -17.27
C PRO A 279 -10.65 3.98 -16.37
N PHE A 280 -10.99 3.97 -15.07
CA PHE A 280 -10.44 4.92 -14.11
C PHE A 280 -8.94 4.68 -13.86
N PHE A 281 -8.50 3.43 -13.80
CA PHE A 281 -7.09 3.10 -13.71
C PHE A 281 -6.31 3.61 -14.93
N ALA A 282 -6.83 3.38 -16.13
CA ALA A 282 -6.20 3.87 -17.35
C ALA A 282 -6.13 5.40 -17.39
N SER A 283 -7.24 6.09 -17.03
CA SER A 283 -7.25 7.56 -16.98
C SER A 283 -6.31 8.11 -15.89
N MET A 284 -6.21 7.44 -14.74
CA MET A 284 -5.29 7.81 -13.67
C MET A 284 -3.83 7.69 -14.11
N CYS A 285 -3.45 6.61 -14.83
CA CYS A 285 -2.10 6.47 -15.39
C CYS A 285 -1.75 7.66 -16.30
N VAL A 286 -2.70 8.10 -17.13
CA VAL A 286 -2.51 9.29 -17.98
C VAL A 286 -2.46 10.57 -17.13
N ALA A 287 -3.33 10.68 -16.12
CA ALA A 287 -3.42 11.85 -15.26
C ALA A 287 -2.12 12.09 -14.45
N THR A 288 -1.42 11.04 -14.02
CA THR A 288 -0.14 11.16 -13.30
C THR A 288 0.94 11.79 -14.20
N VAL A 289 0.96 11.47 -15.49
CA VAL A 289 1.89 12.07 -16.46
C VAL A 289 1.44 13.47 -16.88
N TYR A 290 0.13 13.67 -17.10
CA TYR A 290 -0.46 14.97 -17.44
C TYR A 290 -0.22 16.01 -16.34
N GLY A 291 -0.42 15.63 -15.07
CA GLY A 291 -0.17 16.50 -13.91
C GLY A 291 1.31 16.69 -13.59
N ARG A 292 2.21 16.09 -14.37
CA ARG A 292 3.68 16.16 -14.19
C ARG A 292 4.15 15.56 -12.86
N TYR A 293 3.35 14.70 -12.27
CA TYR A 293 3.70 13.98 -11.05
C TYR A 293 4.70 12.87 -11.31
N HIS A 294 4.60 12.25 -12.50
CA HIS A 294 5.36 11.07 -12.88
C HIS A 294 5.81 11.11 -14.33
N TYR A 295 6.94 10.47 -14.61
CA TYR A 295 7.35 10.06 -15.95
C TYR A 295 6.53 8.85 -16.43
N VAL A 296 6.50 8.56 -17.73
CA VAL A 296 5.91 7.31 -18.24
C VAL A 296 6.66 6.11 -17.68
N ALA A 297 7.98 6.21 -17.53
CA ALA A 297 8.80 5.18 -16.88
C ALA A 297 8.33 4.85 -15.46
N ASP A 298 7.93 5.85 -14.65
CA ASP A 298 7.40 5.64 -13.29
C ASP A 298 6.10 4.86 -13.31
N VAL A 299 5.23 5.17 -14.30
CA VAL A 299 3.93 4.49 -14.49
C VAL A 299 4.16 3.03 -14.85
N LEU A 300 5.03 2.74 -15.81
CA LEU A 300 5.35 1.37 -16.23
C LEU A 300 5.97 0.56 -15.07
N ALA A 301 6.92 1.16 -14.36
CA ALA A 301 7.51 0.55 -13.17
C ALA A 301 6.47 0.34 -12.06
N GLY A 302 5.56 1.29 -11.85
CA GLY A 302 4.46 1.18 -10.90
C GLY A 302 3.51 0.02 -11.22
N ILE A 303 3.14 -0.16 -12.50
CA ILE A 303 2.37 -1.32 -12.97
C ILE A 303 3.09 -2.63 -12.63
N ALA A 304 4.39 -2.71 -12.93
CA ALA A 304 5.18 -3.91 -12.68
C ALA A 304 5.28 -4.21 -11.17
N VAL A 305 5.61 -3.20 -10.35
CA VAL A 305 5.71 -3.35 -8.89
C VAL A 305 4.36 -3.73 -8.28
N GLY A 306 3.26 -3.12 -8.74
CA GLY A 306 1.91 -3.46 -8.30
C GLY A 306 1.52 -4.91 -8.64
N ALA A 307 1.85 -5.36 -9.86
CA ALA A 307 1.59 -6.75 -10.28
C ALA A 307 2.41 -7.77 -9.48
N ILE A 308 3.71 -7.50 -9.28
CA ILE A 308 4.60 -8.33 -8.45
C ILE A 308 4.11 -8.33 -7.00
N GLY A 309 3.74 -7.17 -6.46
CA GLY A 309 3.20 -7.02 -5.11
C GLY A 309 1.92 -7.82 -4.90
N PHE A 310 1.01 -7.82 -5.89
CA PHE A 310 -0.19 -8.65 -5.85
C PHE A 310 0.12 -10.15 -5.88
N ALA A 311 1.02 -10.58 -6.75
CA ALA A 311 1.43 -11.97 -6.83
C ALA A 311 2.10 -12.44 -5.53
N ALA A 312 3.06 -11.66 -5.00
CA ALA A 312 3.76 -11.98 -3.76
C ALA A 312 2.83 -11.99 -2.53
N GLY A 313 1.96 -10.98 -2.40
CA GLY A 313 1.00 -10.91 -1.30
C GLY A 313 -0.02 -12.05 -1.36
N SER A 314 -0.51 -12.40 -2.55
CA SER A 314 -1.39 -13.56 -2.76
C SER A 314 -0.71 -14.87 -2.33
N TRP A 315 0.51 -15.09 -2.77
CA TRP A 315 1.30 -16.26 -2.40
C TRP A 315 1.55 -16.36 -0.88
N LEU A 316 1.88 -15.23 -0.22
CA LEU A 316 2.07 -15.19 1.23
C LEU A 316 0.78 -15.59 1.98
N MET A 317 -0.37 -15.13 1.50
CA MET A 317 -1.66 -15.42 2.12
C MET A 317 -2.12 -16.87 1.88
N GLU A 318 -1.89 -17.42 0.70
CA GLU A 318 -2.20 -18.82 0.38
C GLU A 318 -1.37 -19.79 1.22
N ARG A 319 -0.06 -19.54 1.37
CA ARG A 319 0.81 -20.36 2.24
C ARG A 319 0.38 -20.31 3.71
N LYS A 320 -0.07 -19.16 4.22
CA LYS A 320 -0.59 -19.09 5.60
C LYS A 320 -1.91 -19.83 5.77
N GLY A 321 -2.81 -19.77 4.79
CA GLY A 321 -4.03 -20.57 4.79
C GLY A 321 -3.75 -22.06 4.84
N ALA A 322 -2.87 -22.56 3.96
CA ALA A 322 -2.45 -23.96 3.94
C ALA A 322 -1.78 -24.43 5.24
N LEU A 323 -1.00 -23.57 5.92
CA LEU A 323 -0.38 -23.90 7.20
C LEU A 323 -1.38 -23.92 8.37
N ALA A 324 -2.44 -23.13 8.30
CA ALA A 324 -3.52 -23.16 9.29
C ALA A 324 -4.36 -24.45 9.17
N GLU A 325 -4.61 -24.94 7.96
CA GLU A 325 -5.31 -26.21 7.70
C GLU A 325 -4.50 -27.46 8.08
N ILE A 326 -3.15 -27.39 8.08
CA ILE A 326 -2.30 -28.51 8.51
C ILE A 326 -2.12 -28.56 10.04
N GLY A 327 -2.47 -27.47 10.75
CA GLY A 327 -2.33 -27.34 12.21
C GLY A 327 -3.59 -27.64 13.00
N GLU A 328 -4.73 -27.96 12.33
CA GLU A 328 -5.97 -28.51 12.91
C GLU A 328 -5.98 -30.06 12.76
#